data_39f1f21d5e97a978850888a70d0e4379
#
_entry.id   39f1f21d5e97a978850888a70d0e4379
#
_cell.length_a   1.000
_cell.length_b   1.000
_cell.length_c   1.000
_cell.angle_alpha   90.00
_cell.angle_beta   90.00
_cell.angle_gamma   90.00
#
_symmetry.space_group_name_H-M   'P 1'
#
loop_
_entity.id
_entity.type
_entity.pdbx_description
1 polymer ?
#
loop_
_entity_poly.entity_id
_entity_poly.type
_entity_poly.pdbx_seq_one_letter_code
_entity_poly.pdbx_strand_id
1 'polypeptide(L)'
;MTCLLCHEIDLSQLTFVELILLKPKQNVICQTCKGSFEALSREMGCQTCCKQILRKQCQDCIYWGKKGIEVNHFSLYRYNEAMKKYFSLFKFQGDYLLKDVFTKEIKAALKRYKGYTIVPVPLSHEGYQNRQFNQVIAFLQSANIPYKNILSKKDGGKQSANNKEERLKQVQQFTLKNEAELRDNLLIVDDIYTTGATIAQIRKLLEEKGIKNIKKFFISTLKSCKFS
;
A
#
# COMPACT_ATOMS: atom_id res chain seq x y z
N MET A 1 -9.79 9.22 -25.19
CA MET A 1 -8.93 9.61 -24.05
C MET A 1 -7.69 8.73 -24.08
N THR A 2 -6.50 9.30 -23.92
CA THR A 2 -5.25 8.52 -23.91
C THR A 2 -5.09 7.80 -22.57
N CYS A 3 -4.86 6.50 -22.60
CA CYS A 3 -4.59 5.69 -21.41
C CYS A 3 -3.23 6.03 -20.82
N LEU A 4 -3.13 6.30 -19.51
CA LEU A 4 -1.86 6.65 -18.86
C LEU A 4 -0.88 5.46 -18.76
N LEU A 5 -1.31 4.21 -19.00
CA LEU A 5 -0.43 3.04 -18.89
C LEU A 5 0.05 2.50 -20.24
N CYS A 6 -0.79 2.50 -21.28
CA CYS A 6 -0.40 2.00 -22.61
C CYS A 6 -0.30 3.10 -23.67
N HIS A 7 -0.72 4.34 -23.34
CA HIS A 7 -0.78 5.48 -24.23
C HIS A 7 -1.70 5.34 -25.44
N GLU A 8 -2.48 4.27 -25.52
CA GLU A 8 -3.47 4.09 -26.57
C GLU A 8 -4.71 4.94 -26.36
N ILE A 9 -5.35 5.33 -27.45
CA ILE A 9 -6.60 6.10 -27.44
C ILE A 9 -7.76 5.13 -27.25
N ASP A 10 -8.42 5.16 -26.08
CA ASP A 10 -9.63 4.37 -25.82
C ASP A 10 -10.88 5.19 -26.17
N LEU A 11 -11.49 4.87 -27.30
CA LEU A 11 -12.75 5.47 -27.77
C LEU A 11 -13.98 4.67 -27.34
N SER A 12 -13.82 3.45 -26.84
CA SER A 12 -14.91 2.50 -26.57
C SER A 12 -15.85 2.90 -25.44
N GLN A 13 -15.51 3.92 -24.67
CA GLN A 13 -16.25 4.34 -23.47
C GLN A 13 -16.83 5.75 -23.54
N LEU A 14 -16.84 6.37 -24.71
CA LEU A 14 -17.48 7.68 -24.87
C LEU A 14 -18.97 7.47 -25.15
N THR A 15 -19.80 7.79 -24.18
CA THR A 15 -21.24 7.91 -24.43
C THR A 15 -21.53 9.29 -25.06
N PHE A 16 -22.56 9.35 -25.91
CA PHE A 16 -22.99 10.60 -26.56
C PHE A 16 -23.32 11.70 -25.53
N VAL A 17 -23.87 11.30 -24.39
CA VAL A 17 -24.21 12.20 -23.26
C VAL A 17 -22.95 12.79 -22.59
N GLU A 18 -21.89 11.99 -22.43
CA GLU A 18 -20.63 12.47 -21.85
C GLU A 18 -19.91 13.44 -22.80
N LEU A 19 -20.05 13.21 -24.11
CA LEU A 19 -19.48 14.09 -25.14
C LEU A 19 -20.18 15.47 -25.12
N ILE A 20 -21.52 15.50 -25.03
CA ILE A 20 -22.31 16.74 -25.00
C ILE A 20 -22.11 17.49 -23.69
N LEU A 21 -22.09 16.79 -22.55
CA LEU A 21 -22.00 17.40 -21.23
C LEU A 21 -20.58 17.75 -20.81
N LEU A 22 -19.56 17.49 -21.65
CA LEU A 22 -18.13 17.74 -21.36
C LEU A 22 -17.71 17.19 -19.98
N LYS A 23 -18.36 16.12 -19.51
CA LYS A 23 -18.04 15.53 -18.20
C LYS A 23 -16.63 14.92 -18.24
N PRO A 24 -15.73 15.30 -17.32
CA PRO A 24 -14.41 14.71 -17.27
C PRO A 24 -14.52 13.20 -17.02
N LYS A 25 -13.85 12.40 -17.85
CA LYS A 25 -13.85 10.95 -17.74
C LYS A 25 -13.18 10.52 -16.43
N GLN A 26 -13.86 9.69 -15.65
CA GLN A 26 -13.36 9.21 -14.36
C GLN A 26 -12.27 8.12 -14.46
N ASN A 27 -12.03 7.58 -15.66
CA ASN A 27 -11.06 6.50 -15.85
C ASN A 27 -9.79 7.06 -16.51
N VAL A 28 -8.68 6.98 -15.79
CA VAL A 28 -7.36 7.43 -16.27
C VAL A 28 -6.62 6.36 -17.08
N ILE A 29 -7.12 5.12 -17.09
CA ILE A 29 -6.59 3.99 -17.86
C ILE A 29 -7.71 3.25 -18.61
N CYS A 30 -7.36 2.60 -19.73
CA CYS A 30 -8.29 1.80 -20.53
C CYS A 30 -8.71 0.50 -19.80
N GLN A 31 -9.79 -0.16 -20.29
CA GLN A 31 -10.31 -1.39 -19.68
C GLN A 31 -9.30 -2.55 -19.78
N THR A 32 -8.56 -2.66 -20.88
CA THR A 32 -7.51 -3.67 -21.06
C THR A 32 -6.43 -3.54 -19.97
N CYS A 33 -5.91 -2.33 -19.75
CA CYS A 33 -4.96 -2.07 -18.66
C CYS A 33 -5.58 -2.31 -17.29
N LYS A 34 -6.85 -1.94 -17.09
CA LYS A 34 -7.56 -2.20 -15.83
C LYS A 34 -7.72 -3.69 -15.56
N GLY A 35 -8.07 -4.47 -16.58
CA GLY A 35 -8.23 -5.93 -16.50
C GLY A 35 -6.92 -6.70 -16.27
N SER A 36 -5.76 -6.09 -16.54
CA SER A 36 -4.46 -6.72 -16.28
C SER A 36 -4.05 -6.75 -14.80
N PHE A 37 -4.72 -6.02 -13.92
CA PHE A 37 -4.51 -6.08 -12.49
C PHE A 37 -5.26 -7.24 -11.86
N GLU A 38 -4.54 -8.14 -11.17
CA GLU A 38 -5.10 -9.31 -10.51
C GLU A 38 -5.62 -8.93 -9.11
N ALA A 39 -6.95 -8.77 -8.99
CA ALA A 39 -7.58 -8.50 -7.69
C ALA A 39 -7.47 -9.72 -6.76
N LEU A 40 -7.31 -9.45 -5.46
CA LEU A 40 -7.22 -10.47 -4.42
C LEU A 40 -8.55 -10.57 -3.66
N SER A 41 -8.94 -11.81 -3.33
CA SER A 41 -10.07 -12.10 -2.46
C SER A 41 -9.63 -12.97 -1.28
N ARG A 42 -10.20 -12.73 -0.09
CA ARG A 42 -10.01 -13.61 1.06
C ARG A 42 -10.66 -14.97 0.88
N GLU A 43 -11.69 -15.05 0.08
CA GLU A 43 -12.43 -16.30 -0.18
C GLU A 43 -11.58 -17.28 -1.02
N MET A 44 -10.73 -16.74 -1.91
CA MET A 44 -9.88 -17.52 -2.81
C MET A 44 -8.42 -17.54 -2.39
N GLY A 45 -8.09 -17.13 -1.16
CA GLY A 45 -6.72 -17.00 -0.71
C GLY A 45 -6.51 -17.21 0.78
N CYS A 46 -5.34 -16.83 1.25
CA CYS A 46 -4.99 -16.84 2.67
C CYS A 46 -5.93 -15.93 3.46
N GLN A 47 -6.63 -16.49 4.44
CA GLN A 47 -7.58 -15.73 5.26
C GLN A 47 -6.92 -14.60 6.07
N THR A 48 -5.61 -14.68 6.27
CA THR A 48 -4.84 -13.75 7.08
C THR A 48 -4.26 -12.58 6.25
N CYS A 49 -3.73 -12.85 5.04
CA CYS A 49 -3.04 -11.85 4.23
C CYS A 49 -3.54 -11.72 2.79
N CYS A 50 -4.62 -12.40 2.42
CA CYS A 50 -5.21 -12.41 1.08
C CYS A 50 -4.32 -12.98 -0.03
N LYS A 51 -3.14 -13.53 0.29
CA LYS A 51 -2.25 -14.15 -0.70
C LYS A 51 -2.96 -15.32 -1.39
N GLN A 52 -2.94 -15.36 -2.72
CA GLN A 52 -3.59 -16.42 -3.49
C GLN A 52 -2.92 -17.78 -3.25
N ILE A 53 -3.62 -18.68 -2.61
CA ILE A 53 -3.18 -20.05 -2.28
C ILE A 53 -4.40 -20.97 -2.17
N LEU A 54 -4.18 -22.29 -2.32
CA LEU A 54 -5.23 -23.31 -2.15
C LEU A 54 -5.51 -23.68 -0.68
N ARG A 55 -4.73 -23.18 0.27
CA ARG A 55 -4.84 -23.48 1.71
C ARG A 55 -5.42 -22.29 2.46
N LYS A 56 -6.05 -22.55 3.61
CA LYS A 56 -6.61 -21.47 4.47
C LYS A 56 -5.56 -20.44 4.93
N GLN A 57 -4.30 -20.86 5.11
CA GLN A 57 -3.23 -20.01 5.59
C GLN A 57 -1.92 -20.29 4.85
N CYS A 58 -1.19 -19.24 4.43
CA CYS A 58 0.08 -19.38 3.74
C CYS A 58 1.24 -19.63 4.72
N GLN A 59 2.34 -20.18 4.21
CA GLN A 59 3.51 -20.50 5.04
C GLN A 59 4.11 -19.26 5.73
N ASP A 60 4.11 -18.10 5.05
CA ASP A 60 4.60 -16.86 5.66
C ASP A 60 3.76 -16.46 6.88
N CYS A 61 2.43 -16.57 6.78
CA CYS A 61 1.55 -16.29 7.93
C CYS A 61 1.73 -17.28 9.07
N ILE A 62 1.96 -18.55 8.77
CA ILE A 62 2.29 -19.58 9.76
C ILE A 62 3.63 -19.26 10.44
N TYR A 63 4.65 -18.92 9.66
CA TYR A 63 5.97 -18.55 10.17
C TYR A 63 5.92 -17.35 11.11
N TRP A 64 5.25 -16.27 10.71
CA TRP A 64 5.09 -15.08 11.56
C TRP A 64 4.23 -15.37 12.80
N GLY A 65 3.18 -16.18 12.66
CA GLY A 65 2.36 -16.61 13.79
C GLY A 65 3.17 -17.37 14.85
N LYS A 66 4.09 -18.26 14.45
CA LYS A 66 5.02 -18.96 15.35
C LYS A 66 5.97 -18.01 16.10
N LYS A 67 6.25 -16.82 15.53
CA LYS A 67 7.05 -15.75 16.16
C LYS A 67 6.20 -14.77 16.99
N GLY A 68 4.93 -15.07 17.24
CA GLY A 68 4.02 -14.20 17.98
C GLY A 68 3.58 -12.95 17.19
N ILE A 69 3.87 -12.88 15.90
CA ILE A 69 3.51 -11.73 15.05
C ILE A 69 2.22 -12.06 14.32
N GLU A 70 1.14 -11.41 14.70
CA GLU A 70 -0.14 -11.53 13.99
C GLU A 70 -0.07 -10.84 12.62
N VAL A 71 -0.14 -11.66 11.55
CA VAL A 71 -0.28 -11.17 10.17
C VAL A 71 -1.77 -11.04 9.88
N ASN A 72 -2.33 -9.87 10.10
CA ASN A 72 -3.73 -9.57 9.78
C ASN A 72 -3.77 -8.31 8.91
N HIS A 73 -3.66 -8.49 7.59
CA HIS A 73 -3.73 -7.40 6.65
C HIS A 73 -4.65 -7.74 5.47
N PHE A 74 -5.05 -6.71 4.76
CA PHE A 74 -5.78 -6.82 3.51
C PHE A 74 -4.99 -6.13 2.40
N SER A 75 -4.90 -6.80 1.25
CA SER A 75 -4.31 -6.24 0.02
C SER A 75 -5.33 -6.30 -1.11
N LEU A 76 -5.37 -5.26 -1.96
CA LEU A 76 -6.31 -5.20 -3.08
C LEU A 76 -5.86 -6.09 -4.23
N TYR A 77 -4.58 -6.04 -4.57
CA TYR A 77 -4.05 -6.65 -5.78
C TYR A 77 -2.82 -7.49 -5.53
N ARG A 78 -2.61 -8.48 -6.39
CA ARG A 78 -1.33 -9.18 -6.50
C ARG A 78 -0.32 -8.29 -7.21
N TYR A 79 0.94 -8.32 -6.76
CA TYR A 79 2.03 -7.63 -7.42
C TYR A 79 2.50 -8.46 -8.64
N ASN A 80 1.80 -8.28 -9.77
CA ASN A 80 2.13 -8.87 -11.06
C ASN A 80 2.89 -7.86 -11.96
N GLU A 81 3.18 -8.20 -13.21
CA GLU A 81 3.92 -7.32 -14.12
C GLU A 81 3.16 -6.01 -14.42
N ALA A 82 1.83 -6.04 -14.50
CA ALA A 82 1.02 -4.83 -14.65
C ALA A 82 1.17 -3.89 -13.45
N MET A 83 1.13 -4.44 -12.23
CA MET A 83 1.33 -3.67 -11.01
C MET A 83 2.76 -3.13 -10.89
N LYS A 84 3.76 -3.90 -11.32
CA LYS A 84 5.16 -3.46 -11.41
C LYS A 84 5.33 -2.28 -12.35
N LYS A 85 4.75 -2.36 -13.57
CA LYS A 85 4.74 -1.26 -14.55
C LYS A 85 4.07 -0.03 -13.96
N TYR A 86 2.88 -0.18 -13.37
CA TYR A 86 2.15 0.90 -12.72
C TYR A 86 3.00 1.61 -11.63
N PHE A 87 3.57 0.86 -10.69
CA PHE A 87 4.40 1.48 -9.64
C PHE A 87 5.70 2.06 -10.16
N SER A 88 6.26 1.53 -11.25
CA SER A 88 7.43 2.11 -11.92
C SER A 88 7.13 3.51 -12.46
N LEU A 89 6.03 3.66 -13.18
CA LEU A 89 5.58 4.96 -13.70
C LEU A 89 5.24 5.93 -12.56
N PHE A 90 4.45 5.46 -11.59
CA PHE A 90 3.97 6.31 -10.50
C PHE A 90 5.08 6.77 -9.54
N LYS A 91 6.02 5.87 -9.17
CA LYS A 91 7.05 6.18 -8.16
C LYS A 91 8.32 6.82 -8.72
N PHE A 92 8.70 6.45 -9.94
CA PHE A 92 10.01 6.79 -10.47
C PHE A 92 9.96 7.73 -11.69
N GLN A 93 8.87 7.71 -12.45
CA GLN A 93 8.67 8.65 -13.54
C GLN A 93 7.79 9.84 -13.14
N GLY A 94 7.23 9.82 -11.93
CA GLY A 94 6.49 10.93 -11.36
C GLY A 94 5.11 11.16 -12.00
N ASP A 95 4.52 10.16 -12.67
CA ASP A 95 3.18 10.29 -13.25
C ASP A 95 2.11 10.31 -12.15
N TYR A 96 1.96 11.50 -11.56
CA TYR A 96 1.09 11.73 -10.40
C TYR A 96 -0.39 11.44 -10.68
N LEU A 97 -0.86 11.53 -11.93
CA LEU A 97 -2.24 11.25 -12.30
C LEU A 97 -2.61 9.78 -12.10
N LEU A 98 -1.64 8.88 -12.07
CA LEU A 98 -1.85 7.46 -11.77
C LEU A 98 -2.41 7.20 -10.37
N LYS A 99 -2.34 8.15 -9.43
CA LYS A 99 -3.00 8.04 -8.11
C LYS A 99 -4.49 7.72 -8.22
N ASP A 100 -5.14 8.14 -9.32
CA ASP A 100 -6.58 8.02 -9.49
C ASP A 100 -7.03 6.63 -9.99
N VAL A 101 -6.09 5.78 -10.43
CA VAL A 101 -6.37 4.45 -11.01
C VAL A 101 -7.17 3.55 -10.07
N PHE A 102 -6.86 3.57 -8.77
CA PHE A 102 -7.46 2.68 -7.77
C PHE A 102 -8.39 3.39 -6.78
N THR A 103 -8.78 4.63 -7.07
CA THR A 103 -9.60 5.45 -6.17
C THR A 103 -10.89 4.76 -5.72
N LYS A 104 -11.62 4.14 -6.65
CA LYS A 104 -12.89 3.45 -6.35
C LYS A 104 -12.69 2.24 -5.45
N GLU A 105 -11.68 1.43 -5.74
CA GLU A 105 -11.35 0.20 -5.02
C GLU A 105 -10.83 0.51 -3.61
N ILE A 106 -9.95 1.51 -3.48
CA ILE A 106 -9.44 1.97 -2.19
C ILE A 106 -10.60 2.48 -1.32
N LYS A 107 -11.46 3.34 -1.89
CA LYS A 107 -12.63 3.87 -1.17
C LYS A 107 -13.58 2.77 -0.71
N ALA A 108 -13.86 1.80 -1.58
CA ALA A 108 -14.72 0.66 -1.24
C ALA A 108 -14.11 -0.23 -0.15
N ALA A 109 -12.80 -0.53 -0.26
CA ALA A 109 -12.10 -1.37 0.69
C ALA A 109 -11.97 -0.72 2.08
N LEU A 110 -11.74 0.59 2.13
CA LEU A 110 -11.55 1.31 3.40
C LEU A 110 -12.85 1.58 4.16
N LYS A 111 -14.02 1.49 3.52
CA LYS A 111 -15.32 1.59 4.20
C LYS A 111 -15.48 0.60 5.36
N ARG A 112 -14.87 -0.59 5.28
CA ARG A 112 -14.90 -1.63 6.33
C ARG A 112 -14.13 -1.26 7.60
N TYR A 113 -13.30 -0.22 7.53
CA TYR A 113 -12.50 0.26 8.65
C TYR A 113 -13.07 1.53 9.29
N LYS A 114 -14.40 1.68 9.26
CA LYS A 114 -15.10 2.76 9.99
C LYS A 114 -14.70 2.70 11.48
N GLY A 115 -14.35 3.84 12.06
CA GLY A 115 -13.87 3.92 13.45
C GLY A 115 -12.36 3.70 13.64
N TYR A 116 -11.61 3.44 12.55
CA TYR A 116 -10.15 3.41 12.58
C TYR A 116 -9.57 4.75 12.15
N THR A 117 -8.51 5.20 12.83
CA THR A 117 -7.66 6.29 12.35
C THR A 117 -6.71 5.74 11.30
N ILE A 118 -6.77 6.30 10.10
CA ILE A 118 -5.93 5.89 8.98
C ILE A 118 -4.59 6.58 9.06
N VAL A 119 -3.51 5.78 9.03
CA VAL A 119 -2.13 6.25 9.19
C VAL A 119 -1.32 5.78 7.99
N PRO A 120 -0.94 6.68 7.07
CA PRO A 120 -0.06 6.34 5.96
C PRO A 120 1.36 6.05 6.44
N VAL A 121 2.02 5.06 5.86
CA VAL A 121 3.45 4.82 6.07
C VAL A 121 4.24 5.99 5.48
N PRO A 122 5.12 6.65 6.26
CA PRO A 122 5.89 7.78 5.79
C PRO A 122 7.06 7.34 4.89
N LEU A 123 7.44 8.20 3.97
CA LEU A 123 8.73 8.12 3.29
C LEU A 123 9.84 8.66 4.20
N SER A 124 11.08 8.20 3.96
CA SER A 124 12.28 8.89 4.45
C SER A 124 12.44 10.23 3.71
N HIS A 125 13.28 11.12 4.23
CA HIS A 125 13.57 12.40 3.57
C HIS A 125 14.15 12.18 2.16
N GLU A 126 15.14 11.29 2.01
CA GLU A 126 15.70 10.90 0.71
C GLU A 126 14.61 10.33 -0.22
N GLY A 127 13.73 9.46 0.28
CA GLY A 127 12.60 8.92 -0.48
C GLY A 127 11.63 9.99 -0.95
N TYR A 128 11.41 11.03 -0.13
CA TYR A 128 10.56 12.16 -0.50
C TYR A 128 11.24 13.07 -1.54
N GLN A 129 12.52 13.36 -1.39
CA GLN A 129 13.27 14.16 -2.37
C GLN A 129 13.27 13.51 -3.76
N ASN A 130 13.41 12.18 -3.82
CA ASN A 130 13.42 11.45 -5.08
C ASN A 130 12.05 11.36 -5.77
N ARG A 131 10.94 11.41 -5.01
CA ARG A 131 9.58 11.20 -5.54
C ARG A 131 8.73 12.45 -5.52
N GLN A 132 9.08 13.45 -4.69
CA GLN A 132 8.35 14.71 -4.47
C GLN A 132 6.96 14.53 -3.84
N PHE A 133 6.47 13.33 -3.63
CA PHE A 133 5.20 13.03 -2.97
C PHE A 133 5.24 11.66 -2.28
N ASN A 134 4.37 11.48 -1.28
CA ASN A 134 4.12 10.18 -0.69
C ASN A 134 2.97 9.49 -1.44
N GLN A 135 3.26 8.36 -2.06
CA GLN A 135 2.31 7.60 -2.87
C GLN A 135 1.07 7.15 -2.09
N VAL A 136 1.23 6.79 -0.82
CA VAL A 136 0.12 6.37 0.03
C VAL A 136 -0.81 7.53 0.32
N ILE A 137 -0.23 8.71 0.63
CA ILE A 137 -0.99 9.94 0.84
C ILE A 137 -1.73 10.33 -0.45
N ALA A 138 -1.08 10.23 -1.60
CA ALA A 138 -1.70 10.53 -2.90
C ALA A 138 -2.94 9.64 -3.15
N PHE A 139 -2.88 8.34 -2.84
CA PHE A 139 -4.03 7.43 -2.93
C PHE A 139 -5.16 7.83 -1.98
N LEU A 140 -4.85 8.14 -0.73
CA LEU A 140 -5.85 8.52 0.26
C LEU A 140 -6.54 9.84 -0.11
N GLN A 141 -5.79 10.82 -0.61
CA GLN A 141 -6.31 12.09 -1.12
C GLN A 141 -7.21 11.89 -2.33
N SER A 142 -6.79 11.10 -3.32
CA SER A 142 -7.60 10.77 -4.49
C SER A 142 -8.92 10.10 -4.10
N ALA A 143 -8.90 9.21 -3.10
CA ALA A 143 -10.09 8.54 -2.59
C ALA A 143 -10.93 9.41 -1.64
N ASN A 144 -10.50 10.63 -1.34
CA ASN A 144 -11.10 11.53 -0.34
C ASN A 144 -11.25 10.86 1.03
N ILE A 145 -10.18 10.21 1.50
CA ILE A 145 -10.10 9.50 2.78
C ILE A 145 -9.29 10.32 3.78
N PRO A 146 -9.88 10.70 4.94
CA PRO A 146 -9.14 11.41 5.98
C PRO A 146 -8.07 10.51 6.61
N TYR A 147 -6.92 11.08 6.92
CA TYR A 147 -5.77 10.38 7.51
C TYR A 147 -5.02 11.26 8.51
N LYS A 148 -4.16 10.64 9.33
CA LYS A 148 -3.30 11.30 10.30
C LYS A 148 -1.83 10.97 10.03
N ASN A 149 -0.98 12.01 9.88
CA ASN A 149 0.48 11.88 9.69
C ASN A 149 1.22 11.81 11.02
N ILE A 150 0.97 10.79 11.83
CA ILE A 150 1.55 10.63 13.16
C ILE A 150 2.93 9.96 13.16
N LEU A 151 3.37 9.41 12.04
CA LEU A 151 4.65 8.73 11.88
C LEU A 151 5.65 9.58 11.10
N SER A 152 6.93 9.44 11.43
CA SER A 152 8.05 9.85 10.58
C SER A 152 9.03 8.70 10.39
N LYS A 153 9.77 8.74 9.30
CA LYS A 153 10.81 7.77 8.97
C LYS A 153 12.15 8.49 8.86
N LYS A 154 13.15 8.02 9.62
CA LYS A 154 14.53 8.50 9.51
C LYS A 154 15.16 7.99 8.22
N ASP A 155 16.07 8.75 7.64
CA ASP A 155 16.89 8.24 6.56
C ASP A 155 17.75 7.09 7.07
N GLY A 156 17.75 5.97 6.34
CA GLY A 156 18.69 4.90 6.58
C GLY A 156 20.06 5.39 6.15
N GLY A 157 20.97 5.64 7.10
CA GLY A 157 22.36 5.92 6.74
C GLY A 157 22.84 4.87 5.75
N LYS A 158 23.53 5.28 4.69
CA LYS A 158 24.29 4.39 3.81
C LYS A 158 25.39 3.74 4.68
N GLN A 159 25.02 2.68 5.39
CA GLN A 159 26.03 1.86 6.03
C GLN A 159 26.72 1.07 4.92
N SER A 160 27.99 1.42 4.69
CA SER A 160 28.93 0.64 3.93
C SER A 160 28.82 -0.84 4.32
N ALA A 161 28.79 -1.70 3.32
CA ALA A 161 28.39 -3.11 3.35
C ALA A 161 29.39 -4.02 4.07
N ASN A 162 29.75 -3.81 5.34
CA ASN A 162 30.84 -4.57 5.96
C ASN A 162 30.50 -5.44 7.18
N ASN A 163 29.26 -5.50 7.69
CA ASN A 163 29.00 -6.47 8.76
C ASN A 163 27.60 -7.09 8.69
N LYS A 164 27.57 -8.41 8.50
CA LYS A 164 26.35 -9.24 8.45
C LYS A 164 25.61 -9.25 9.81
N GLU A 165 26.31 -9.02 10.92
CA GLU A 165 25.75 -8.98 12.27
C GLU A 165 25.05 -7.65 12.60
N GLU A 166 25.45 -6.52 12.00
CA GLU A 166 24.77 -5.24 12.17
C GLU A 166 23.45 -5.15 11.40
N ARG A 167 23.29 -5.96 10.33
CA ARG A 167 21.98 -6.10 9.63
C ARG A 167 20.90 -6.74 10.51
N LEU A 168 21.27 -7.47 11.55
CA LEU A 168 20.33 -8.10 12.49
C LEU A 168 19.90 -7.16 13.62
N LYS A 169 20.63 -6.10 13.91
CA LYS A 169 20.17 -4.98 14.74
C LYS A 169 19.35 -4.04 13.87
N GLN A 170 18.08 -4.39 13.64
CA GLN A 170 17.14 -3.50 12.96
C GLN A 170 17.04 -2.19 13.75
N VAL A 171 17.83 -1.20 13.35
CA VAL A 171 17.71 0.16 13.89
C VAL A 171 16.28 0.62 13.63
N GLN A 172 15.59 1.01 14.71
CA GLN A 172 14.23 1.56 14.61
C GLN A 172 14.25 2.80 13.70
N GLN A 173 13.66 2.67 12.52
CA GLN A 173 13.64 3.72 11.51
C GLN A 173 12.44 4.66 11.67
N PHE A 174 11.41 4.25 12.43
CA PHE A 174 10.17 4.99 12.59
C PHE A 174 10.09 5.64 13.96
N THR A 175 9.53 6.85 14.00
CA THR A 175 9.25 7.60 15.23
C THR A 175 7.86 8.21 15.18
N LEU A 176 7.28 8.52 16.33
CA LEU A 176 6.03 9.27 16.42
C LEU A 176 6.32 10.77 16.33
N LYS A 177 5.50 11.49 15.57
CA LYS A 177 5.55 12.96 15.49
C LYS A 177 4.77 13.61 16.61
N ASN A 178 3.60 13.06 16.92
CA ASN A 178 2.70 13.60 17.94
C ASN A 178 1.94 12.45 18.60
N GLU A 179 2.24 12.18 19.88
CA GLU A 179 1.60 11.12 20.66
C GLU A 179 0.15 11.46 21.05
N ALA A 180 -0.18 12.75 21.19
CA ALA A 180 -1.52 13.19 21.54
C ALA A 180 -2.60 12.85 20.49
N GLU A 181 -2.17 12.53 19.26
CA GLU A 181 -3.07 12.11 18.17
C GLU A 181 -3.30 10.60 18.11
N LEU A 182 -2.67 9.80 18.98
CA LEU A 182 -2.88 8.37 19.05
C LEU A 182 -4.33 8.04 19.43
N ARG A 183 -4.88 7.01 18.81
CA ARG A 183 -6.20 6.44 19.07
C ARG A 183 -6.06 4.94 19.22
N ASP A 184 -7.04 4.30 19.87
CA ASP A 184 -6.99 2.86 20.16
C ASP A 184 -7.06 1.98 18.91
N ASN A 185 -7.71 2.45 17.85
CA ASN A 185 -7.88 1.73 16.60
C ASN A 185 -7.11 2.41 15.48
N LEU A 186 -6.02 1.79 15.01
CA LEU A 186 -5.22 2.31 13.92
C LEU A 186 -5.24 1.38 12.71
N LEU A 187 -5.37 1.97 11.52
CA LEU A 187 -5.16 1.29 10.26
C LEU A 187 -3.92 1.84 9.57
N ILE A 188 -2.86 1.06 9.57
CA ILE A 188 -1.63 1.40 8.83
C ILE A 188 -1.85 1.09 7.34
N VAL A 189 -1.61 2.08 6.51
CA VAL A 189 -1.76 1.95 5.04
C VAL A 189 -0.41 2.10 4.38
N ASP A 190 -0.05 1.11 3.53
CA ASP A 190 1.17 1.14 2.72
C ASP A 190 0.86 0.71 1.28
N ASP A 191 1.78 0.93 0.36
CA ASP A 191 1.58 0.62 -1.06
C ASP A 191 1.80 -0.87 -1.37
N ILE A 192 2.93 -1.45 -0.96
CA ILE A 192 3.30 -2.83 -1.30
C ILE A 192 3.74 -3.60 -0.05
N TYR A 193 3.02 -4.68 0.24
CA TYR A 193 3.49 -5.65 1.22
C TYR A 193 4.55 -6.57 0.62
N THR A 194 5.73 -6.56 1.21
CA THR A 194 6.86 -7.43 0.80
C THR A 194 7.18 -8.44 1.90
N THR A 195 8.11 -8.14 2.77
CA THR A 195 8.55 -8.98 3.89
C THR A 195 7.81 -8.69 5.18
N GLY A 196 7.14 -7.55 5.27
CA GLY A 196 6.49 -7.07 6.50
C GLY A 196 7.43 -6.37 7.50
N ALA A 197 8.71 -6.20 7.18
CA ALA A 197 9.68 -5.56 8.08
C ALA A 197 9.29 -4.13 8.48
N THR A 198 8.84 -3.32 7.52
CA THR A 198 8.30 -1.97 7.77
C THR A 198 7.18 -2.00 8.80
N ILE A 199 6.22 -2.88 8.59
CA ILE A 199 5.04 -3.00 9.46
C ILE A 199 5.41 -3.54 10.84
N ALA A 200 6.36 -4.46 10.93
CA ALA A 200 6.82 -4.99 12.21
C ALA A 200 7.44 -3.89 13.09
N GLN A 201 8.25 -3.00 12.51
CA GLN A 201 8.83 -1.87 13.23
C GLN A 201 7.76 -0.86 13.69
N ILE A 202 6.83 -0.49 12.79
CA ILE A 202 5.74 0.44 13.13
C ILE A 202 4.85 -0.16 14.21
N ARG A 203 4.51 -1.45 14.08
CA ARG A 203 3.70 -2.16 15.09
C ARG A 203 4.36 -2.14 16.45
N LYS A 204 5.64 -2.52 16.54
CA LYS A 204 6.41 -2.49 17.79
C LYS A 204 6.38 -1.11 18.44
N LEU A 205 6.66 -0.05 17.66
CA LEU A 205 6.60 1.33 18.13
C LEU A 205 5.24 1.70 18.72
N LEU A 206 4.15 1.31 18.06
CA LEU A 206 2.78 1.64 18.49
C LEU A 206 2.36 0.80 19.72
N GLU A 207 2.74 -0.48 19.77
CA GLU A 207 2.49 -1.36 20.92
C GLU A 207 3.22 -0.88 22.19
N GLU A 208 4.45 -0.37 22.07
CA GLU A 208 5.20 0.28 23.16
C GLU A 208 4.48 1.52 23.71
N LYS A 209 3.61 2.14 22.91
CA LYS A 209 2.74 3.26 23.31
C LYS A 209 1.34 2.83 23.75
N GLY A 210 1.12 1.53 23.94
CA GLY A 210 -0.13 0.97 24.47
C GLY A 210 -1.22 0.72 23.41
N ILE A 211 -0.96 0.96 22.13
CA ILE A 211 -1.93 0.73 21.07
C ILE A 211 -1.98 -0.77 20.73
N LYS A 212 -3.15 -1.40 20.93
CA LYS A 212 -3.33 -2.85 20.74
C LYS A 212 -4.06 -3.21 19.45
N ASN A 213 -4.96 -2.35 18.97
CA ASN A 213 -5.78 -2.67 17.79
C ASN A 213 -5.20 -2.02 16.52
N ILE A 214 -4.23 -2.71 15.92
CA ILE A 214 -3.50 -2.24 14.74
C ILE A 214 -3.84 -3.14 13.56
N LYS A 215 -4.61 -2.63 12.59
CA LYS A 215 -4.86 -3.28 11.30
C LYS A 215 -3.96 -2.69 10.21
N LYS A 216 -3.88 -3.40 9.08
CA LYS A 216 -2.97 -3.07 7.99
C LYS A 216 -3.69 -3.24 6.66
N PHE A 217 -3.42 -2.32 5.74
CA PHE A 217 -3.97 -2.32 4.40
C PHE A 217 -2.88 -1.97 3.38
N PHE A 218 -2.87 -2.70 2.26
CA PHE A 218 -1.92 -2.49 1.16
C PHE A 218 -2.65 -2.41 -0.17
N ILE A 219 -2.10 -1.65 -1.09
CA ILE A 219 -2.57 -1.64 -2.47
C ILE A 219 -2.22 -2.98 -3.13
N SER A 220 -1.01 -3.49 -2.88
CA SER A 220 -0.55 -4.73 -3.49
C SER A 220 0.29 -5.59 -2.55
N THR A 221 0.40 -6.89 -2.85
CA THR A 221 1.27 -7.83 -2.13
C THR A 221 2.07 -8.70 -3.09
N LEU A 222 3.36 -8.93 -2.78
CA LEU A 222 4.22 -9.84 -3.53
C LEU A 222 3.81 -11.30 -3.35
N LYS A 223 4.05 -12.11 -4.37
CA LYS A 223 3.59 -13.50 -4.50
C LYS A 223 4.24 -14.48 -3.52
N SER A 224 5.43 -14.23 -3.04
CA SER A 224 6.12 -15.05 -2.03
C SER A 224 7.37 -14.35 -1.52
N CYS A 225 7.58 -14.30 -0.21
CA CYS A 225 8.94 -14.34 0.30
C CYS A 225 9.43 -15.78 0.11
N LYS A 226 10.35 -16.01 -0.82
CA LYS A 226 11.23 -17.17 -0.74
C LYS A 226 12.14 -16.91 0.46
N PHE A 227 11.83 -17.51 1.60
CA PHE A 227 12.83 -17.74 2.61
C PHE A 227 13.67 -18.91 2.10
N SER A 228 14.78 -18.62 1.43
CA SER A 228 15.90 -19.55 1.26
C SER A 228 16.70 -19.57 2.54
#